data_351437e93ab21a28bcb0fa83f7e3fd11
#
_entry.id   351437e93ab21a28bcb0fa83f7e3fd11
#
_cell.length_a   1.000
_cell.length_b   1.000
_cell.length_c   1.000
_cell.angle_alpha   90.00
_cell.angle_beta   90.00
_cell.angle_gamma   90.00
#
_symmetry.space_group_name_H-M   'P 1'
#
loop_
_entity.id
_entity.type
_entity.pdbx_description
1 polymer ?
#
loop_
_entity_poly.entity_id
_entity_poly.type
_entity_poly.pdbx_seq_one_letter_code
_entity_poly.pdbx_strand_id
1 'polypeptide(L)'
;VVVQAAARAASGWSLTTDTTESIEIMWSYIVKRLLLMIPTLLGVLTLTFGVIQFVPGGPVEQAVRELRRGAEQGMPFGMRAHSGVDAQQIAQLKQLYGFDKPPLERYFLMLGRFARFDLGQSYFHHQSVWSLVISKLPVSISIGLWTFFLTYLISVPLGIAKAVRNGSRFDLVTSLVVLVGYAIPGFVLGVLLLVLFGGGSFLQLFPLRNLTSDNWDTLSLGGKILDYLWHITLPVTASVVGSFAVTTMLTKNAFLEEIRRQYVLTARAKGLSERTVLWKHVFRNALLPLVVGFPAAFIGAFFTGSLLIETLFSLDGLGLLSYESVVRRDYPVVLGTLYLFTLIGLLTNLISDLCYVWVDPRIQFEQLER
;
A
#
# COMPACT_ATOMS: atom_id res chain seq x y z
N VAL A 1 46.36 -16.95 4.55
CA VAL A 1 44.87 -16.88 4.51
C VAL A 1 44.26 -18.29 4.40
N VAL A 2 44.79 -19.21 3.54
CA VAL A 2 44.25 -20.58 3.33
C VAL A 2 44.51 -21.48 4.56
N VAL A 3 45.61 -21.33 5.29
CA VAL A 3 45.95 -22.09 6.48
C VAL A 3 45.12 -21.72 7.71
N GLN A 4 44.71 -20.46 7.82
CA GLN A 4 43.78 -20.01 8.89
C GLN A 4 42.34 -20.46 8.67
N ALA A 5 41.87 -20.61 7.42
CA ALA A 5 40.54 -21.15 7.11
C ALA A 5 40.46 -22.66 7.44
N ALA A 6 41.53 -23.42 7.21
CA ALA A 6 41.61 -24.86 7.56
C ALA A 6 41.68 -25.11 9.08
N ALA A 7 42.34 -24.23 9.84
CA ALA A 7 42.41 -24.33 11.31
C ALA A 7 41.06 -24.03 11.99
N ARG A 8 40.22 -23.16 11.42
CA ARG A 8 38.84 -22.87 11.90
C ARG A 8 37.87 -24.03 11.58
N ALA A 9 38.10 -24.78 10.54
CA ALA A 9 37.28 -25.96 10.21
C ALA A 9 37.55 -27.17 11.09
N ALA A 10 38.72 -27.21 11.78
CA ALA A 10 39.13 -28.32 12.65
C ALA A 10 38.80 -28.11 14.15
N SER A 11 38.51 -26.88 14.58
CA SER A 11 37.99 -26.60 15.92
C SER A 11 36.48 -26.76 15.90
N GLY A 12 35.96 -27.83 16.46
CA GLY A 12 34.54 -28.19 16.50
C GLY A 12 33.65 -27.00 16.86
N TRP A 13 32.81 -26.60 15.94
CA TRP A 13 31.78 -25.59 16.13
C TRP A 13 30.82 -26.10 17.19
N SER A 14 30.84 -25.46 18.35
CA SER A 14 29.79 -25.66 19.35
C SER A 14 28.52 -24.99 18.83
N LEU A 15 27.64 -25.78 18.26
CA LEU A 15 26.33 -25.32 17.71
C LEU A 15 25.47 -24.54 18.71
N THR A 16 25.81 -24.57 20.00
CA THR A 16 25.04 -23.95 21.08
C THR A 16 25.39 -22.47 21.34
N THR A 17 26.64 -22.05 21.13
CA THR A 17 27.07 -20.65 21.32
C THR A 17 26.65 -19.74 20.15
N ASP A 18 26.62 -20.31 18.94
CA ASP A 18 26.24 -19.53 17.71
C ASP A 18 24.76 -19.20 17.64
N THR A 19 23.88 -20.05 18.21
CA THR A 19 22.42 -19.81 18.21
C THR A 19 22.00 -18.79 19.25
N THR A 20 22.63 -18.74 20.43
CA THR A 20 22.28 -17.71 21.44
C THR A 20 22.75 -16.33 21.02
N GLU A 21 23.94 -16.20 20.46
CA GLU A 21 24.47 -14.94 19.94
C GLU A 21 23.64 -14.40 18.79
N SER A 22 23.23 -15.26 17.87
CA SER A 22 22.34 -14.85 16.75
C SER A 22 20.94 -14.42 17.23
N ILE A 23 20.40 -15.02 18.28
CA ILE A 23 19.13 -14.63 18.88
C ILE A 23 19.27 -13.27 19.59
N GLU A 24 20.34 -13.02 20.32
CA GLU A 24 20.59 -11.74 20.98
C GLU A 24 20.75 -10.60 19.99
N ILE A 25 21.49 -10.80 18.90
CA ILE A 25 21.64 -9.83 17.81
C ILE A 25 20.27 -9.52 17.17
N MET A 26 19.46 -10.55 16.89
CA MET A 26 18.11 -10.38 16.34
C MET A 26 17.21 -9.55 17.27
N TRP A 27 17.21 -9.84 18.59
CA TRP A 27 16.43 -9.08 19.55
C TRP A 27 16.90 -7.63 19.68
N SER A 28 18.21 -7.41 19.70
CA SER A 28 18.79 -6.07 19.72
C SER A 28 18.34 -5.27 18.50
N TYR A 29 18.36 -5.87 17.30
CA TYR A 29 17.91 -5.25 16.07
C TYR A 29 16.41 -4.89 16.13
N ILE A 30 15.55 -5.83 16.54
CA ILE A 30 14.11 -5.61 16.67
C ILE A 30 13.82 -4.44 17.63
N VAL A 31 14.42 -4.45 18.82
CA VAL A 31 14.23 -3.40 19.82
C VAL A 31 14.70 -2.05 19.30
N LYS A 32 15.85 -1.98 18.66
CA LYS A 32 16.37 -0.76 18.04
C LYS A 32 15.42 -0.23 16.96
N ARG A 33 14.92 -1.09 16.07
CA ARG A 33 13.93 -0.73 15.03
C ARG A 33 12.63 -0.21 15.64
N LEU A 34 12.09 -0.88 16.65
CA LEU A 34 10.88 -0.44 17.36
C LEU A 34 11.10 0.92 18.05
N LEU A 35 12.26 1.14 18.68
CA LEU A 35 12.59 2.43 19.26
C LEU A 35 12.71 3.54 18.22
N LEU A 36 13.28 3.25 17.05
CA LEU A 36 13.38 4.21 15.94
C LEU A 36 12.03 4.53 15.28
N MET A 37 11.01 3.67 15.42
CA MET A 37 9.66 3.99 14.97
C MET A 37 9.06 5.17 15.73
N ILE A 38 9.39 5.34 17.01
CA ILE A 38 8.87 6.43 17.85
C ILE A 38 9.25 7.81 17.30
N PRO A 39 10.57 8.15 17.12
CA PRO A 39 10.94 9.44 16.57
C PRO A 39 10.46 9.64 15.13
N THR A 40 10.36 8.57 14.32
CA THR A 40 9.81 8.67 12.96
C THR A 40 8.33 9.04 12.99
N LEU A 41 7.52 8.36 13.79
CA LEU A 41 6.10 8.71 13.99
C LEU A 41 5.93 10.13 14.52
N LEU A 42 6.71 10.51 15.53
CA LEU A 42 6.69 11.86 16.09
C LEU A 42 7.06 12.89 15.03
N GLY A 43 8.09 12.63 14.23
CA GLY A 43 8.52 13.54 13.16
C GLY A 43 7.43 13.74 12.10
N VAL A 44 6.82 12.66 11.64
CA VAL A 44 5.72 12.72 10.66
C VAL A 44 4.52 13.48 11.21
N LEU A 45 4.08 13.18 12.44
CA LEU A 45 2.96 13.85 13.08
C LEU A 45 3.24 15.33 13.34
N THR A 46 4.45 15.65 13.83
CA THR A 46 4.86 17.04 14.09
C THR A 46 4.86 17.87 12.82
N LEU A 47 5.48 17.32 11.75
CA LEU A 47 5.58 18.01 10.46
C LEU A 47 4.19 18.23 9.87
N THR A 48 3.34 17.19 9.86
CA THR A 48 1.99 17.30 9.32
C THR A 48 1.12 18.22 10.15
N PHE A 49 1.17 18.13 11.48
CA PHE A 49 0.46 19.05 12.37
C PHE A 49 0.90 20.50 12.13
N GLY A 50 2.23 20.72 11.98
CA GLY A 50 2.78 22.03 11.64
C GLY A 50 2.24 22.57 10.34
N VAL A 51 2.31 21.77 9.26
CA VAL A 51 1.79 22.17 7.92
C VAL A 51 0.32 22.54 8.00
N ILE A 52 -0.50 21.76 8.71
CA ILE A 52 -1.93 22.02 8.88
C ILE A 52 -2.21 23.39 9.50
N GLN A 53 -1.33 23.91 10.39
CA GLN A 53 -1.52 25.24 10.99
C GLN A 53 -1.39 26.38 9.98
N PHE A 54 -0.64 26.18 8.89
CA PHE A 54 -0.43 27.21 7.86
C PHE A 54 -1.45 27.14 6.72
N VAL A 55 -2.29 26.10 6.67
CA VAL A 55 -3.32 25.97 5.62
C VAL A 55 -4.44 26.95 5.89
N PRO A 56 -4.69 27.94 4.98
CA PRO A 56 -5.72 28.96 5.20
C PRO A 56 -7.12 28.36 5.17
N GLY A 57 -8.00 28.82 6.05
CA GLY A 57 -9.40 28.37 6.15
C GLY A 57 -9.52 26.99 6.78
N GLY A 58 -9.49 26.91 8.10
CA GLY A 58 -9.55 25.67 8.88
C GLY A 58 -10.92 24.95 8.82
N PRO A 59 -11.09 23.83 9.56
CA PRO A 59 -12.34 23.06 9.58
C PRO A 59 -13.52 23.88 10.13
N VAL A 60 -13.29 24.82 11.02
CA VAL A 60 -14.33 25.73 11.53
C VAL A 60 -14.86 26.62 10.42
N GLU A 61 -13.97 27.25 9.64
CA GLU A 61 -14.36 28.10 8.52
C GLU A 61 -15.06 27.30 7.42
N GLN A 62 -14.68 26.04 7.24
CA GLN A 62 -15.34 25.16 6.27
C GLN A 62 -16.74 24.78 6.74
N ALA A 63 -16.91 24.38 8.00
CA ALA A 63 -18.22 24.10 8.58
C ALA A 63 -19.13 25.33 8.54
N VAL A 64 -18.61 26.53 8.83
CA VAL A 64 -19.36 27.78 8.69
C VAL A 64 -19.78 28.05 7.25
N ARG A 65 -18.92 27.76 6.26
CA ARG A 65 -19.28 27.91 4.84
C ARG A 65 -20.38 26.94 4.41
N GLU A 66 -20.33 25.71 4.88
CA GLU A 66 -21.36 24.71 4.58
C GLU A 66 -22.71 25.06 5.21
N LEU A 67 -22.71 25.51 6.46
CA LEU A 67 -23.92 26.02 7.13
C LEU A 67 -24.53 27.20 6.39
N ARG A 68 -23.72 28.16 5.92
CA ARG A 68 -24.18 29.28 5.11
C ARG A 68 -24.82 28.83 3.80
N ARG A 69 -24.15 27.92 3.07
CA ARG A 69 -24.68 27.37 1.81
C ARG A 69 -26.00 26.62 2.02
N GLY A 70 -26.10 25.80 3.08
CA GLY A 70 -27.34 25.10 3.43
C GLY A 70 -28.51 26.07 3.75
N ALA A 71 -28.21 27.13 4.52
CA ALA A 71 -29.18 28.16 4.84
C ALA A 71 -29.66 28.95 3.59
N GLU A 72 -28.71 29.26 2.67
CA GLU A 72 -29.04 29.96 1.43
C GLU A 72 -29.90 29.13 0.46
N GLN A 73 -29.71 27.81 0.42
CA GLN A 73 -30.49 26.91 -0.44
C GLN A 73 -31.94 26.71 0.06
N GLY A 74 -32.19 26.88 1.36
CA GLY A 74 -33.52 26.75 1.96
C GLY A 74 -34.34 28.03 2.06
N MET A 75 -33.78 29.21 1.73
CA MET A 75 -34.44 30.49 1.95
C MET A 75 -34.89 31.20 0.65
N PRO A 76 -36.05 31.91 0.66
CA PRO A 76 -36.46 32.77 -0.43
C PRO A 76 -35.42 33.87 -0.72
N PHE A 77 -35.30 34.29 -1.99
CA PHE A 77 -34.24 35.17 -2.50
C PHE A 77 -34.06 36.47 -1.71
N GLY A 78 -35.12 36.97 -1.06
CA GLY A 78 -35.10 38.22 -0.27
C GLY A 78 -34.52 38.08 1.16
N MET A 79 -34.38 36.89 1.71
CA MET A 79 -33.89 36.65 3.08
C MET A 79 -32.43 36.19 3.16
N ARG A 80 -31.78 35.95 2.02
CA ARG A 80 -30.39 35.41 1.94
C ARG A 80 -29.32 36.32 2.56
N ALA A 81 -29.58 37.63 2.62
CA ALA A 81 -28.60 38.59 3.14
C ALA A 81 -28.46 38.64 4.66
N HIS A 82 -29.36 37.99 5.41
CA HIS A 82 -29.39 38.04 6.88
C HIS A 82 -29.13 36.69 7.56
N SER A 83 -28.86 35.64 6.81
CA SER A 83 -28.49 34.31 7.37
C SER A 83 -27.01 34.26 7.80
N GLY A 84 -26.64 35.16 8.71
CA GLY A 84 -25.32 35.13 9.36
C GLY A 84 -25.26 33.98 10.33
N VAL A 85 -24.26 33.09 10.17
CA VAL A 85 -23.91 32.13 11.25
C VAL A 85 -23.52 32.96 12.48
N ASP A 86 -24.24 32.76 13.58
CA ASP A 86 -24.12 33.58 14.78
C ASP A 86 -22.73 33.36 15.43
N ALA A 87 -22.18 34.40 16.07
CA ALA A 87 -20.89 34.30 16.78
C ALA A 87 -20.87 33.18 17.84
N GLN A 88 -22.04 32.90 18.44
CA GLN A 88 -22.21 31.78 19.37
C GLN A 88 -22.04 30.42 18.68
N GLN A 89 -22.56 30.23 17.48
CA GLN A 89 -22.42 28.99 16.71
C GLN A 89 -20.94 28.76 16.30
N ILE A 90 -20.25 29.83 15.93
CA ILE A 90 -18.81 29.76 15.62
C ILE A 90 -18.01 29.39 16.87
N ALA A 91 -18.34 29.95 18.03
CA ALA A 91 -17.69 29.62 19.30
C ALA A 91 -17.92 28.15 19.70
N GLN A 92 -19.15 27.67 19.54
CA GLN A 92 -19.48 26.24 19.77
C GLN A 92 -18.72 25.31 18.83
N LEU A 93 -18.61 25.63 17.55
CA LEU A 93 -17.84 24.87 16.59
C LEU A 93 -16.34 24.85 16.94
N LYS A 94 -15.79 26.00 17.35
CA LYS A 94 -14.39 26.07 17.85
C LYS A 94 -14.16 25.16 19.04
N GLN A 95 -15.08 25.16 20.00
CA GLN A 95 -15.01 24.32 21.18
C GLN A 95 -15.18 22.85 20.83
N LEU A 96 -16.14 22.51 19.98
CA LEU A 96 -16.40 21.15 19.52
C LEU A 96 -15.18 20.53 18.83
N TYR A 97 -14.49 21.32 17.99
CA TYR A 97 -13.31 20.87 17.25
C TYR A 97 -12.00 21.10 18.01
N GLY A 98 -12.06 21.65 19.23
CA GLY A 98 -10.90 21.92 20.08
C GLY A 98 -10.02 23.09 19.61
N PHE A 99 -10.54 23.96 18.74
CA PHE A 99 -9.85 25.15 18.25
C PHE A 99 -9.93 26.34 19.18
N ASP A 100 -10.55 26.17 20.33
CA ASP A 100 -10.50 27.08 21.47
C ASP A 100 -9.15 27.08 22.19
N LYS A 101 -8.34 26.02 22.00
CA LYS A 101 -7.05 25.82 22.62
C LYS A 101 -5.89 26.29 21.75
N PRO A 102 -4.76 26.74 22.37
CA PRO A 102 -3.54 27.09 21.65
C PRO A 102 -2.99 25.90 20.82
N PRO A 103 -2.31 26.14 19.68
CA PRO A 103 -1.79 25.07 18.83
C PRO A 103 -0.88 24.06 19.54
N LEU A 104 -0.03 24.52 20.45
CA LEU A 104 0.86 23.63 21.23
C LEU A 104 0.08 22.70 22.15
N GLU A 105 -0.95 23.21 22.83
CA GLU A 105 -1.79 22.38 23.69
C GLU A 105 -2.51 21.30 22.88
N ARG A 106 -3.07 21.67 21.73
CA ARG A 106 -3.71 20.72 20.79
C ARG A 106 -2.74 19.65 20.31
N TYR A 107 -1.50 20.03 20.03
CA TYR A 107 -0.45 19.11 19.61
C TYR A 107 -0.16 18.04 20.66
N PHE A 108 0.08 18.45 21.92
CA PHE A 108 0.37 17.51 23.00
C PHE A 108 -0.85 16.63 23.36
N LEU A 109 -2.05 17.19 23.30
CA LEU A 109 -3.29 16.42 23.48
C LEU A 109 -3.44 15.36 22.38
N MET A 110 -3.17 15.72 21.14
CA MET A 110 -3.17 14.79 20.00
C MET A 110 -2.15 13.66 20.21
N LEU A 111 -0.91 13.98 20.58
CA LEU A 111 0.11 12.98 20.84
C LEU A 111 -0.29 12.02 21.96
N GLY A 112 -0.83 12.56 23.08
CA GLY A 112 -1.31 11.76 24.20
C GLY A 112 -2.47 10.82 23.84
N ARG A 113 -3.36 11.23 22.93
CA ARG A 113 -4.45 10.39 22.38
C ARG A 113 -3.89 9.32 21.46
N PHE A 114 -3.03 9.68 20.52
CA PHE A 114 -2.45 8.75 19.55
C PHE A 114 -1.57 7.68 20.22
N ALA A 115 -0.85 8.03 21.28
CA ALA A 115 -0.13 7.05 22.10
C ALA A 115 -1.05 6.00 22.74
N ARG A 116 -2.35 6.28 22.88
CA ARG A 116 -3.38 5.37 23.37
C ARG A 116 -4.23 4.79 22.25
N PHE A 117 -3.82 4.97 20.99
CA PHE A 117 -4.58 4.59 19.80
C PHE A 117 -5.97 5.24 19.70
N ASP A 118 -6.22 6.35 20.39
CA ASP A 118 -7.42 7.17 20.20
C ASP A 118 -7.15 8.18 19.07
N LEU A 119 -7.64 7.87 17.86
CA LEU A 119 -7.46 8.71 16.67
C LEU A 119 -8.49 9.86 16.59
N GLY A 120 -9.42 9.92 17.54
CA GLY A 120 -10.47 10.94 17.60
C GLY A 120 -11.66 10.61 16.70
N GLN A 121 -12.49 11.65 16.51
CA GLN A 121 -13.70 11.59 15.69
C GLN A 121 -13.58 12.48 14.46
N SER A 122 -14.10 12.01 13.32
CA SER A 122 -14.26 12.79 12.10
C SER A 122 -15.16 13.99 12.35
N TYR A 123 -14.79 15.16 11.85
CA TYR A 123 -15.59 16.37 11.95
C TYR A 123 -16.83 16.32 11.03
N PHE A 124 -16.76 15.57 9.94
CA PHE A 124 -17.81 15.54 8.92
C PHE A 124 -18.67 14.27 8.95
N HIS A 125 -18.04 13.12 9.29
CA HIS A 125 -18.74 11.84 9.30
C HIS A 125 -19.37 11.50 10.66
N HIS A 126 -19.11 12.28 11.73
CA HIS A 126 -19.61 12.05 13.09
C HIS A 126 -19.36 10.63 13.61
N GLN A 127 -18.28 10.01 13.17
CA GLN A 127 -17.85 8.67 13.52
C GLN A 127 -16.40 8.70 13.99
N SER A 128 -15.99 7.68 14.75
CA SER A 128 -14.57 7.54 15.10
C SER A 128 -13.74 7.28 13.84
N VAL A 129 -12.50 7.80 13.83
CA VAL A 129 -11.57 7.57 12.69
C VAL A 129 -11.33 6.08 12.49
N TRP A 130 -11.27 5.28 13.58
CA TRP A 130 -11.19 3.82 13.49
C TRP A 130 -12.36 3.19 12.74
N SER A 131 -13.58 3.57 13.09
CA SER A 131 -14.78 3.05 12.42
C SER A 131 -14.78 3.39 10.94
N LEU A 132 -14.39 4.62 10.59
CA LEU A 132 -14.25 5.06 9.20
C LEU A 132 -13.22 4.22 8.45
N VAL A 133 -12.01 4.09 8.99
CA VAL A 133 -10.95 3.31 8.34
C VAL A 133 -11.39 1.86 8.14
N ILE A 134 -11.96 1.21 9.16
CA ILE A 134 -12.43 -0.17 9.08
C ILE A 134 -13.54 -0.32 8.02
N SER A 135 -14.46 0.63 7.92
CA SER A 135 -15.55 0.57 6.93
C SER A 135 -15.07 0.68 5.48
N LYS A 136 -13.91 1.34 5.23
CA LYS A 136 -13.33 1.52 3.89
C LYS A 136 -12.32 0.42 3.51
N LEU A 137 -11.79 -0.31 4.51
CA LEU A 137 -10.84 -1.40 4.30
C LEU A 137 -11.29 -2.45 3.29
N PRO A 138 -12.54 -2.98 3.32
CA PRO A 138 -12.96 -4.03 2.38
C PRO A 138 -12.76 -3.67 0.91
N VAL A 139 -13.01 -2.42 0.54
CA VAL A 139 -12.83 -1.93 -0.84
C VAL A 139 -11.35 -1.90 -1.20
N SER A 140 -10.53 -1.24 -0.40
CA SER A 140 -9.09 -1.13 -0.67
C SER A 140 -8.38 -2.49 -0.64
N ILE A 141 -8.75 -3.36 0.31
CA ILE A 141 -8.25 -4.74 0.37
C ILE A 141 -8.64 -5.52 -0.88
N SER A 142 -9.89 -5.44 -1.33
CA SER A 142 -10.34 -6.13 -2.53
C SER A 142 -9.49 -5.77 -3.74
N ILE A 143 -9.35 -4.48 -4.04
CA ILE A 143 -8.59 -4.02 -5.20
C ILE A 143 -7.11 -4.35 -5.04
N GLY A 144 -6.54 -4.04 -3.88
CA GLY A 144 -5.12 -4.25 -3.62
C GLY A 144 -4.74 -5.73 -3.68
N LEU A 145 -5.52 -6.62 -3.06
CA LEU A 145 -5.26 -8.04 -3.01
C LEU A 145 -5.33 -8.68 -4.41
N TRP A 146 -6.37 -8.39 -5.19
CA TRP A 146 -6.47 -8.89 -6.55
C TRP A 146 -5.37 -8.34 -7.45
N THR A 147 -5.05 -7.05 -7.34
CA THR A 147 -3.93 -6.44 -8.06
C THR A 147 -2.62 -7.13 -7.72
N PHE A 148 -2.36 -7.36 -6.44
CA PHE A 148 -1.17 -8.05 -5.96
C PHE A 148 -1.09 -9.48 -6.52
N PHE A 149 -2.12 -10.29 -6.31
CA PHE A 149 -2.11 -11.69 -6.77
C PHE A 149 -1.97 -11.80 -8.28
N LEU A 150 -2.73 -11.04 -9.05
CA LEU A 150 -2.67 -11.11 -10.50
C LEU A 150 -1.32 -10.58 -11.02
N THR A 151 -0.77 -9.54 -10.40
CA THR A 151 0.57 -9.05 -10.73
C THR A 151 1.60 -10.16 -10.57
N TYR A 152 1.67 -10.84 -9.42
CA TYR A 152 2.63 -11.91 -9.22
C TYR A 152 2.34 -13.14 -10.07
N LEU A 153 1.07 -13.53 -10.20
CA LEU A 153 0.64 -14.67 -11.01
C LEU A 153 1.02 -14.54 -12.49
N ILE A 154 0.97 -13.33 -13.03
CA ILE A 154 1.32 -13.06 -14.43
C ILE A 154 2.82 -12.76 -14.57
N SER A 155 3.37 -11.89 -13.72
CA SER A 155 4.73 -11.37 -13.86
C SER A 155 5.80 -12.40 -13.60
N VAL A 156 5.63 -13.26 -12.60
CA VAL A 156 6.67 -14.25 -12.24
C VAL A 156 6.84 -15.29 -13.35
N PRO A 157 5.80 -15.98 -13.84
CA PRO A 157 5.95 -16.91 -14.96
C PRO A 157 6.46 -16.24 -16.23
N LEU A 158 5.97 -15.02 -16.54
CA LEU A 158 6.41 -14.26 -17.70
C LEU A 158 7.89 -13.89 -17.60
N GLY A 159 8.33 -13.38 -16.45
CA GLY A 159 9.73 -13.03 -16.18
C GLY A 159 10.67 -14.22 -16.32
N ILE A 160 10.29 -15.39 -15.77
CA ILE A 160 11.03 -16.64 -15.92
C ILE A 160 11.12 -17.03 -17.40
N ALA A 161 10.00 -17.05 -18.11
CA ALA A 161 9.97 -17.41 -19.52
C ALA A 161 10.84 -16.48 -20.39
N LYS A 162 10.87 -15.18 -20.06
CA LYS A 162 11.71 -14.17 -20.71
C LYS A 162 13.20 -14.39 -20.40
N ALA A 163 13.54 -14.75 -19.16
CA ALA A 163 14.92 -15.03 -18.76
C ALA A 163 15.47 -16.27 -19.49
N VAL A 164 14.68 -17.36 -19.55
CA VAL A 164 15.04 -18.60 -20.23
C VAL A 164 15.19 -18.40 -21.74
N ARG A 165 14.36 -17.54 -22.33
CA ARG A 165 14.37 -17.23 -23.77
C ARG A 165 15.00 -15.88 -24.08
N ASN A 166 15.95 -15.43 -23.26
CA ASN A 166 16.55 -14.11 -23.39
C ASN A 166 17.11 -13.86 -24.78
N GLY A 167 16.83 -12.69 -25.35
CA GLY A 167 17.25 -12.29 -26.69
C GLY A 167 16.42 -12.90 -27.84
N SER A 168 15.43 -13.76 -27.55
CA SER A 168 14.51 -14.32 -28.54
C SER A 168 13.45 -13.31 -29.01
N ARG A 169 12.75 -13.61 -30.11
CA ARG A 169 11.59 -12.82 -30.57
C ARG A 169 10.50 -12.74 -29.48
N PHE A 170 10.30 -13.80 -28.71
CA PHE A 170 9.37 -13.81 -27.59
C PHE A 170 9.77 -12.79 -26.52
N ASP A 171 11.04 -12.77 -26.14
CA ASP A 171 11.53 -11.79 -25.16
C ASP A 171 11.41 -10.35 -25.66
N LEU A 172 11.72 -10.11 -26.94
CA LEU A 172 11.61 -8.78 -27.54
C LEU A 172 10.15 -8.30 -27.59
N VAL A 173 9.23 -9.10 -28.14
CA VAL A 173 7.82 -8.74 -28.26
C VAL A 173 7.18 -8.54 -26.90
N THR A 174 7.40 -9.45 -25.95
CA THR A 174 6.86 -9.31 -24.60
C THR A 174 7.48 -8.14 -23.85
N SER A 175 8.75 -7.78 -24.10
CA SER A 175 9.35 -6.57 -23.54
C SER A 175 8.67 -5.31 -24.06
N LEU A 176 8.36 -5.27 -25.36
CA LEU A 176 7.64 -4.15 -25.95
C LEU A 176 6.23 -4.00 -25.36
N VAL A 177 5.49 -5.12 -25.23
CA VAL A 177 4.14 -5.10 -24.62
C VAL A 177 4.20 -4.64 -23.16
N VAL A 178 5.16 -5.15 -22.38
CA VAL A 178 5.38 -4.77 -20.98
C VAL A 178 5.72 -3.28 -20.89
N LEU A 179 6.60 -2.78 -21.75
CA LEU A 179 7.00 -1.38 -21.78
C LEU A 179 5.85 -0.44 -22.16
N VAL A 180 5.07 -0.80 -23.17
CA VAL A 180 3.86 -0.05 -23.57
C VAL A 180 2.85 -0.01 -22.41
N GLY A 181 2.59 -1.16 -21.77
CA GLY A 181 1.71 -1.21 -20.59
C GLY A 181 2.21 -0.35 -19.44
N TYR A 182 3.52 -0.34 -19.21
CA TYR A 182 4.14 0.50 -18.16
C TYR A 182 4.07 2.01 -18.47
N ALA A 183 4.17 2.37 -19.73
CA ALA A 183 4.13 3.78 -20.15
C ALA A 183 2.74 4.42 -19.97
N ILE A 184 1.68 3.60 -19.92
CA ILE A 184 0.31 4.10 -19.72
C ILE A 184 0.02 4.20 -18.22
N PRO A 185 -0.23 5.41 -17.66
CA PRO A 185 -0.65 5.52 -16.27
C PRO A 185 -1.92 4.70 -16.01
N GLY A 186 -1.96 3.93 -14.91
CA GLY A 186 -3.08 3.04 -14.61
C GLY A 186 -4.45 3.72 -14.62
N PHE A 187 -4.53 4.97 -14.12
CA PHE A 187 -5.79 5.72 -14.15
C PHE A 187 -6.22 6.11 -15.58
N VAL A 188 -5.28 6.40 -16.49
CA VAL A 188 -5.58 6.69 -17.90
C VAL A 188 -6.13 5.43 -18.57
N LEU A 189 -5.51 4.28 -18.30
CA LEU A 189 -6.06 2.99 -18.75
C LEU A 189 -7.45 2.76 -18.14
N GLY A 190 -7.66 3.06 -16.87
CA GLY A 190 -8.96 2.98 -16.21
C GLY A 190 -10.03 3.81 -16.91
N VAL A 191 -9.73 5.07 -17.27
CA VAL A 191 -10.63 5.92 -18.06
C VAL A 191 -10.95 5.26 -19.41
N LEU A 192 -9.93 4.79 -20.12
CA LEU A 192 -10.12 4.12 -21.40
C LEU A 192 -11.02 2.88 -21.27
N LEU A 193 -10.78 2.04 -20.27
CA LEU A 193 -11.59 0.85 -20.01
C LEU A 193 -13.04 1.20 -19.66
N LEU A 194 -13.26 2.24 -18.85
CA LEU A 194 -14.60 2.73 -18.54
C LEU A 194 -15.34 3.22 -19.78
N VAL A 195 -14.70 4.02 -20.61
CA VAL A 195 -15.29 4.55 -21.84
C VAL A 195 -15.63 3.42 -22.81
N LEU A 196 -14.73 2.44 -22.98
CA LEU A 196 -14.94 1.35 -23.92
C LEU A 196 -15.93 0.29 -23.42
N PHE A 197 -15.90 -0.05 -22.13
CA PHE A 197 -16.59 -1.23 -21.59
C PHE A 197 -17.57 -0.93 -20.44
N GLY A 198 -17.53 0.26 -19.83
CA GLY A 198 -18.33 0.62 -18.65
C GLY A 198 -19.71 1.22 -18.94
N GLY A 199 -20.14 1.29 -20.17
CA GLY A 199 -21.54 1.62 -20.44
C GLY A 199 -21.86 3.10 -20.62
N GLY A 200 -21.18 3.78 -21.48
CA GLY A 200 -21.55 5.15 -21.88
C GLY A 200 -21.58 5.32 -23.38
N SER A 201 -20.46 5.03 -24.04
CA SER A 201 -20.30 5.42 -25.44
C SER A 201 -20.16 4.25 -26.42
N PHE A 202 -19.65 3.08 -25.97
CA PHE A 202 -19.37 1.96 -26.87
C PHE A 202 -20.01 0.64 -26.42
N LEU A 203 -19.45 -0.04 -25.42
CA LEU A 203 -19.93 -1.34 -24.95
C LEU A 203 -20.40 -1.26 -23.50
N GLN A 204 -21.55 -1.84 -23.20
CA GLN A 204 -22.10 -1.89 -21.82
C GLN A 204 -21.85 -3.28 -21.24
N LEU A 205 -20.59 -3.61 -20.97
CA LEU A 205 -20.21 -4.94 -20.52
C LEU A 205 -19.93 -5.00 -19.00
N PHE A 206 -19.47 -3.90 -18.40
CA PHE A 206 -19.07 -3.86 -17.00
C PHE A 206 -19.74 -2.69 -16.27
N PRO A 207 -19.95 -2.82 -14.94
CA PRO A 207 -20.51 -1.75 -14.13
C PRO A 207 -19.55 -0.56 -14.02
N LEU A 208 -20.16 0.64 -13.90
CA LEU A 208 -19.40 1.90 -13.81
C LEU A 208 -18.89 2.21 -12.41
N ARG A 209 -19.54 1.69 -11.39
CA ARG A 209 -19.31 2.10 -10.00
C ARG A 209 -19.62 0.98 -9.02
N ASN A 210 -19.21 1.18 -7.76
CA ASN A 210 -19.39 0.31 -6.62
C ASN A 210 -18.65 -1.03 -6.73
N LEU A 211 -18.56 -1.73 -5.60
CA LEU A 211 -17.92 -3.04 -5.52
C LEU A 211 -18.90 -4.19 -5.81
N THR A 212 -20.19 -3.91 -5.69
CA THR A 212 -21.29 -4.85 -5.87
C THR A 212 -22.55 -4.14 -6.38
N SER A 213 -23.46 -4.88 -6.98
CA SER A 213 -24.75 -4.36 -7.44
C SER A 213 -25.71 -4.06 -6.28
N ASP A 214 -26.68 -3.18 -6.52
CA ASP A 214 -27.69 -2.76 -5.51
C ASP A 214 -28.57 -3.91 -5.02
N ASN A 215 -28.74 -4.98 -5.82
CA ASN A 215 -29.49 -6.18 -5.49
C ASN A 215 -28.65 -7.29 -4.84
N TRP A 216 -27.45 -6.97 -4.36
CA TRP A 216 -26.48 -7.92 -3.79
C TRP A 216 -27.08 -8.89 -2.77
N ASP A 217 -27.92 -8.37 -1.85
CA ASP A 217 -28.48 -9.18 -0.77
C ASP A 217 -29.45 -10.27 -1.25
N THR A 218 -30.05 -10.08 -2.42
CA THR A 218 -31.01 -11.03 -3.04
C THR A 218 -30.31 -12.09 -3.88
N LEU A 219 -29.02 -11.94 -4.17
CA LEU A 219 -28.28 -12.87 -5.02
C LEU A 219 -27.93 -14.17 -4.27
N SER A 220 -27.94 -15.28 -5.01
CA SER A 220 -27.38 -16.55 -4.54
C SER A 220 -25.86 -16.42 -4.32
N LEU A 221 -25.25 -17.33 -3.57
CA LEU A 221 -23.80 -17.30 -3.31
C LEU A 221 -22.98 -17.25 -4.61
N GLY A 222 -23.33 -18.06 -5.63
CA GLY A 222 -22.68 -18.02 -6.94
C GLY A 222 -22.90 -16.70 -7.66
N GLY A 223 -24.12 -16.12 -7.55
CA GLY A 223 -24.44 -14.80 -8.08
C GLY A 223 -23.61 -13.70 -7.43
N LYS A 224 -23.44 -13.74 -6.11
CA LYS A 224 -22.58 -12.79 -5.36
C LYS A 224 -21.13 -12.84 -5.81
N ILE A 225 -20.57 -14.04 -5.99
CA ILE A 225 -19.17 -14.17 -6.47
C ILE A 225 -19.02 -13.60 -7.89
N LEU A 226 -19.95 -13.93 -8.78
CA LEU A 226 -19.89 -13.44 -10.16
C LEU A 226 -20.10 -11.91 -10.23
N ASP A 227 -21.05 -11.37 -9.50
CA ASP A 227 -21.32 -9.94 -9.40
C ASP A 227 -20.08 -9.16 -8.90
N TYR A 228 -19.49 -9.64 -7.80
CA TYR A 228 -18.25 -9.06 -7.27
C TYR A 228 -17.10 -9.09 -8.28
N LEU A 229 -16.84 -10.25 -8.91
CA LEU A 229 -15.78 -10.37 -9.91
C LEU A 229 -16.03 -9.47 -11.11
N TRP A 230 -17.27 -9.30 -11.50
CA TRP A 230 -17.68 -8.42 -12.59
C TRP A 230 -17.37 -6.95 -12.28
N HIS A 231 -17.68 -6.49 -11.06
CA HIS A 231 -17.41 -5.13 -10.61
C HIS A 231 -15.92 -4.80 -10.49
N ILE A 232 -15.11 -5.74 -10.00
CA ILE A 232 -13.67 -5.49 -9.80
C ILE A 232 -12.83 -5.65 -11.07
N THR A 233 -13.38 -6.20 -12.15
CA THR A 233 -12.60 -6.53 -13.37
C THR A 233 -11.90 -5.30 -13.95
N LEU A 234 -12.60 -4.20 -14.21
CA LEU A 234 -11.99 -3.00 -14.79
C LEU A 234 -11.01 -2.30 -13.84
N PRO A 235 -11.35 -2.03 -12.56
CA PRO A 235 -10.44 -1.39 -11.61
C PRO A 235 -9.14 -2.20 -11.41
N VAL A 236 -9.27 -3.51 -11.25
CA VAL A 236 -8.11 -4.40 -11.06
C VAL A 236 -7.27 -4.47 -12.33
N THR A 237 -7.88 -4.58 -13.51
CA THR A 237 -7.14 -4.58 -14.79
C THR A 237 -6.32 -3.31 -14.96
N ALA A 238 -6.91 -2.15 -14.68
CA ALA A 238 -6.21 -0.86 -14.73
C ALA A 238 -5.02 -0.81 -13.76
N SER A 239 -5.18 -1.36 -12.57
CA SER A 239 -4.14 -1.39 -11.53
C SER A 239 -3.02 -2.38 -11.84
N VAL A 240 -3.35 -3.57 -12.35
CA VAL A 240 -2.38 -4.63 -12.69
C VAL A 240 -1.46 -4.20 -13.82
N VAL A 241 -2.01 -3.61 -14.89
CA VAL A 241 -1.21 -3.21 -16.08
C VAL A 241 -0.11 -2.21 -15.69
N GLY A 242 -0.38 -1.30 -14.75
CA GLY A 242 0.65 -0.39 -14.23
C GLY A 242 1.74 -1.08 -13.38
N SER A 243 1.39 -2.17 -12.69
CA SER A 243 2.25 -2.80 -11.67
C SER A 243 3.08 -3.97 -12.20
N PHE A 244 2.57 -4.72 -13.19
CA PHE A 244 3.17 -5.99 -13.60
C PHE A 244 4.52 -5.84 -14.31
N ALA A 245 4.79 -4.70 -14.92
CA ALA A 245 6.02 -4.48 -15.67
C ALA A 245 7.26 -4.52 -14.80
N VAL A 246 7.22 -3.83 -13.65
CA VAL A 246 8.33 -3.77 -12.70
C VAL A 246 8.64 -5.18 -12.17
N THR A 247 7.61 -5.91 -11.73
CA THR A 247 7.76 -7.27 -11.20
C THR A 247 8.24 -8.25 -12.27
N THR A 248 7.77 -8.12 -13.52
CA THR A 248 8.23 -8.96 -14.64
C THR A 248 9.71 -8.73 -14.93
N MET A 249 10.16 -7.47 -14.98
CA MET A 249 11.56 -7.16 -15.27
C MET A 249 12.46 -7.51 -14.10
N LEU A 250 12.03 -7.30 -12.86
CA LEU A 250 12.75 -7.75 -11.66
C LEU A 250 12.95 -9.28 -11.69
N THR A 251 11.88 -10.03 -11.97
CA THR A 251 11.95 -11.49 -12.09
C THR A 251 12.89 -11.92 -13.23
N LYS A 252 12.75 -11.31 -14.41
CA LYS A 252 13.64 -11.62 -15.55
C LYS A 252 15.11 -11.40 -15.15
N ASN A 253 15.44 -10.25 -14.58
CA ASN A 253 16.81 -9.90 -14.28
C ASN A 253 17.41 -10.81 -13.20
N ALA A 254 16.67 -11.10 -12.13
CA ALA A 254 17.09 -12.03 -11.08
C ALA A 254 17.36 -13.43 -11.64
N PHE A 255 16.49 -13.95 -12.52
CA PHE A 255 16.70 -15.24 -13.16
C PHE A 255 17.88 -15.23 -14.14
N LEU A 256 18.07 -14.16 -14.93
CA LEU A 256 19.20 -14.02 -15.83
C LEU A 256 20.53 -14.01 -15.10
N GLU A 257 20.62 -13.33 -13.98
CA GLU A 257 21.81 -13.29 -13.16
C GLU A 257 22.15 -14.69 -12.64
N GLU A 258 21.16 -15.39 -12.06
CA GLU A 258 21.37 -16.71 -11.49
C GLU A 258 21.66 -17.79 -12.54
N ILE A 259 21.05 -17.75 -13.72
CA ILE A 259 21.33 -18.71 -14.82
C ILE A 259 22.80 -18.67 -15.25
N ARG A 260 23.49 -17.53 -15.06
CA ARG A 260 24.90 -17.32 -15.45
C ARG A 260 25.91 -17.70 -14.37
N ARG A 261 25.47 -18.08 -13.16
CA ARG A 261 26.34 -18.43 -12.03
C ARG A 261 27.10 -19.74 -12.28
N GLN A 262 28.30 -19.86 -11.70
CA GLN A 262 29.19 -21.02 -11.82
C GLN A 262 28.54 -22.34 -11.41
N TYR A 263 27.72 -22.34 -10.35
CA TYR A 263 27.05 -23.55 -9.88
C TYR A 263 26.06 -24.11 -10.91
N VAL A 264 25.48 -23.25 -11.76
CA VAL A 264 24.60 -23.67 -12.86
C VAL A 264 25.39 -24.37 -13.95
N LEU A 265 26.56 -23.82 -14.30
CA LEU A 265 27.48 -24.47 -15.25
C LEU A 265 27.93 -25.84 -14.71
N THR A 266 28.25 -25.94 -13.44
CA THR A 266 28.62 -27.21 -12.77
C THR A 266 27.47 -28.21 -12.82
N ALA A 267 26.24 -27.77 -12.57
CA ALA A 267 25.07 -28.66 -12.64
C ALA A 267 24.85 -29.22 -14.06
N ARG A 268 25.01 -28.38 -15.09
CA ARG A 268 24.96 -28.79 -16.51
C ARG A 268 26.08 -29.76 -16.88
N ALA A 269 27.32 -29.49 -16.42
CA ALA A 269 28.46 -30.37 -16.64
C ALA A 269 28.28 -31.75 -16.01
N LYS A 270 27.51 -31.87 -14.92
CA LYS A 270 27.10 -33.14 -14.30
C LYS A 270 25.95 -33.84 -15.05
N GLY A 271 25.52 -33.35 -16.19
CA GLY A 271 24.50 -33.98 -17.04
C GLY A 271 23.06 -33.79 -16.55
N LEU A 272 22.78 -32.83 -15.66
CA LEU A 272 21.42 -32.55 -15.25
C LEU A 272 20.61 -31.89 -16.37
N SER A 273 19.34 -32.28 -16.50
CA SER A 273 18.45 -31.69 -17.50
C SER A 273 18.21 -30.20 -17.22
N GLU A 274 18.02 -29.38 -18.27
CA GLU A 274 17.75 -27.94 -18.15
C GLU A 274 16.55 -27.64 -17.24
N ARG A 275 15.54 -28.50 -17.26
CA ARG A 275 14.37 -28.37 -16.35
C ARG A 275 14.78 -28.53 -14.88
N THR A 276 15.62 -29.53 -14.59
CA THR A 276 16.12 -29.76 -13.23
C THR A 276 17.03 -28.62 -12.77
N VAL A 277 17.92 -28.14 -13.65
CA VAL A 277 18.79 -26.99 -13.38
C VAL A 277 17.96 -25.76 -13.06
N LEU A 278 16.95 -25.44 -13.90
CA LEU A 278 16.12 -24.28 -13.72
C LEU A 278 15.31 -24.34 -12.40
N TRP A 279 14.55 -25.41 -12.18
CA TRP A 279 13.59 -25.47 -11.07
C TRP A 279 14.24 -25.84 -9.72
N LYS A 280 15.29 -26.64 -9.71
CA LYS A 280 15.94 -27.07 -8.46
C LYS A 280 17.10 -26.19 -8.02
N HIS A 281 17.85 -25.61 -8.98
CA HIS A 281 19.07 -24.86 -8.67
C HIS A 281 18.91 -23.35 -8.86
N VAL A 282 18.31 -22.89 -9.98
CA VAL A 282 18.18 -21.46 -10.29
C VAL A 282 17.00 -20.85 -9.54
N PHE A 283 15.82 -21.46 -9.60
CA PHE A 283 14.56 -20.92 -9.12
C PHE A 283 14.63 -20.46 -7.65
N ARG A 284 15.18 -21.30 -6.79
CA ARG A 284 15.27 -21.00 -5.35
C ARG A 284 16.07 -19.71 -5.07
N ASN A 285 17.19 -19.52 -5.76
CA ASN A 285 18.06 -18.37 -5.54
C ASN A 285 17.53 -17.13 -6.27
N ALA A 286 17.03 -17.30 -7.49
CA ALA A 286 16.48 -16.21 -8.30
C ALA A 286 15.20 -15.60 -7.71
N LEU A 287 14.46 -16.33 -6.87
CA LEU A 287 13.28 -15.79 -6.18
C LEU A 287 13.62 -14.93 -4.95
N LEU A 288 14.86 -14.97 -4.43
CA LEU A 288 15.23 -14.23 -3.23
C LEU A 288 14.77 -12.75 -3.25
N PRO A 289 15.05 -11.95 -4.29
CA PRO A 289 14.61 -10.56 -4.32
C PRO A 289 13.10 -10.39 -4.27
N LEU A 290 12.35 -11.33 -4.87
CA LEU A 290 10.88 -11.32 -4.88
C LEU A 290 10.32 -11.69 -3.50
N VAL A 291 10.89 -12.70 -2.84
CA VAL A 291 10.46 -13.15 -1.51
C VAL A 291 10.73 -12.09 -0.45
N VAL A 292 11.86 -11.40 -0.56
CA VAL A 292 12.22 -10.29 0.34
C VAL A 292 11.27 -9.12 0.19
N GLY A 293 10.92 -8.75 -1.03
CA GLY A 293 9.95 -7.68 -1.31
C GLY A 293 8.48 -8.06 -1.05
N PHE A 294 8.18 -9.36 -0.92
CA PHE A 294 6.80 -9.85 -0.80
C PHE A 294 6.05 -9.29 0.41
N PRO A 295 6.57 -9.27 1.65
CA PRO A 295 5.85 -8.75 2.80
C PRO A 295 5.45 -7.28 2.62
N ALA A 296 6.37 -6.46 2.13
CA ALA A 296 6.09 -5.04 1.87
C ALA A 296 5.04 -4.85 0.78
N ALA A 297 5.14 -5.58 -0.33
CA ALA A 297 4.18 -5.53 -1.41
C ALA A 297 2.80 -6.06 -0.98
N PHE A 298 2.77 -7.15 -0.21
CA PHE A 298 1.53 -7.77 0.27
C PHE A 298 0.80 -6.85 1.26
N ILE A 299 1.47 -6.38 2.31
CA ILE A 299 0.86 -5.49 3.31
C ILE A 299 0.51 -4.14 2.66
N GLY A 300 1.36 -3.61 1.79
CA GLY A 300 1.08 -2.41 1.00
C GLY A 300 -0.21 -2.52 0.20
N ALA A 301 -0.52 -3.68 -0.35
CA ALA A 301 -1.75 -3.91 -1.11
C ALA A 301 -3.03 -3.69 -0.28
N PHE A 302 -3.00 -3.84 1.05
CA PHE A 302 -4.16 -3.59 1.90
C PHE A 302 -4.38 -2.11 2.20
N PHE A 303 -3.32 -1.31 2.25
CA PHE A 303 -3.38 0.05 2.77
C PHE A 303 -3.07 1.13 1.72
N THR A 304 -2.46 0.75 0.61
CA THR A 304 -2.17 1.67 -0.47
C THR A 304 -3.38 1.77 -1.40
N GLY A 305 -4.47 2.35 -0.92
CA GLY A 305 -5.60 2.66 -1.77
C GLY A 305 -5.15 3.50 -2.96
N SER A 306 -5.66 3.20 -4.14
CA SER A 306 -5.41 4.00 -5.33
C SER A 306 -6.48 5.08 -5.43
N LEU A 307 -6.19 6.27 -4.90
CA LEU A 307 -7.11 7.41 -4.98
C LEU A 307 -7.74 7.58 -6.36
N LEU A 308 -6.91 7.56 -7.42
CA LEU A 308 -7.39 7.81 -8.77
C LEU A 308 -8.30 6.68 -9.28
N ILE A 309 -7.98 5.42 -8.98
CA ILE A 309 -8.82 4.28 -9.34
C ILE A 309 -10.11 4.28 -8.51
N GLU A 310 -10.01 4.49 -7.20
CA GLU A 310 -11.18 4.55 -6.33
C GLU A 310 -12.15 5.68 -6.73
N THR A 311 -11.61 6.87 -7.05
CA THR A 311 -12.42 7.99 -7.52
C THR A 311 -13.07 7.68 -8.87
N LEU A 312 -12.30 7.13 -9.82
CA LEU A 312 -12.77 6.86 -11.18
C LEU A 312 -13.91 5.85 -11.22
N PHE A 313 -13.81 4.79 -10.43
CA PHE A 313 -14.81 3.72 -10.34
C PHE A 313 -15.82 3.95 -9.19
N SER A 314 -15.84 5.13 -8.58
CA SER A 314 -16.68 5.47 -7.43
C SER A 314 -16.65 4.42 -6.32
N LEU A 315 -15.44 3.96 -6.00
CA LEU A 315 -15.18 2.96 -4.96
C LEU A 315 -14.82 3.67 -3.66
N ASP A 316 -15.59 3.40 -2.62
CA ASP A 316 -15.48 4.07 -1.33
C ASP A 316 -14.39 3.43 -0.47
N GLY A 317 -13.12 3.60 -0.89
CA GLY A 317 -11.95 3.04 -0.24
C GLY A 317 -11.12 4.04 0.58
N LEU A 318 -9.98 3.57 1.10
CA LEU A 318 -9.08 4.37 1.96
C LEU A 318 -8.38 5.50 1.22
N GLY A 319 -8.08 5.33 -0.06
CA GLY A 319 -7.46 6.37 -0.88
C GLY A 319 -8.41 7.55 -1.08
N LEU A 320 -9.68 7.27 -1.40
CA LEU A 320 -10.71 8.28 -1.54
C LEU A 320 -10.99 8.97 -0.19
N LEU A 321 -11.13 8.21 0.90
CA LEU A 321 -11.28 8.76 2.26
C LEU A 321 -10.16 9.73 2.61
N SER A 322 -8.91 9.33 2.37
CA SER A 322 -7.73 10.16 2.68
C SER A 322 -7.75 11.48 1.90
N TYR A 323 -8.07 11.42 0.60
CA TYR A 323 -8.15 12.62 -0.23
C TYR A 323 -9.30 13.55 0.19
N GLU A 324 -10.51 13.01 0.34
CA GLU A 324 -11.66 13.81 0.75
C GLU A 324 -11.42 14.47 2.10
N SER A 325 -10.78 13.77 3.03
CA SER A 325 -10.46 14.32 4.35
C SER A 325 -9.48 15.48 4.27
N VAL A 326 -8.51 15.45 3.35
CA VAL A 326 -7.60 16.58 3.10
C VAL A 326 -8.37 17.75 2.51
N VAL A 327 -9.20 17.53 1.48
CA VAL A 327 -10.00 18.57 0.81
C VAL A 327 -10.99 19.22 1.77
N ARG A 328 -11.67 18.40 2.58
CA ARG A 328 -12.64 18.84 3.59
C ARG A 328 -11.98 19.33 4.89
N ARG A 329 -10.66 19.15 5.04
CA ARG A 329 -9.91 19.53 6.25
C ARG A 329 -10.38 18.80 7.51
N ASP A 330 -10.72 17.54 7.35
CA ASP A 330 -11.04 16.64 8.45
C ASP A 330 -9.72 16.17 9.12
N TYR A 331 -9.15 17.06 9.92
CA TYR A 331 -7.82 16.84 10.49
C TYR A 331 -7.69 15.58 11.35
N PRO A 332 -8.68 15.15 12.15
CA PRO A 332 -8.61 13.86 12.83
C PRO A 332 -8.43 12.69 11.86
N VAL A 333 -9.16 12.68 10.76
CA VAL A 333 -9.04 11.62 9.74
C VAL A 333 -7.70 11.71 9.02
N VAL A 334 -7.25 12.91 8.61
CA VAL A 334 -5.94 13.11 7.95
C VAL A 334 -4.80 12.64 8.83
N LEU A 335 -4.75 13.09 10.09
CA LEU A 335 -3.68 12.74 11.02
C LEU A 335 -3.76 11.27 11.45
N GLY A 336 -4.98 10.76 11.66
CA GLY A 336 -5.22 9.37 12.06
C GLY A 336 -4.87 8.37 10.97
N THR A 337 -5.27 8.61 9.72
CA THR A 337 -4.89 7.75 8.58
C THR A 337 -3.39 7.80 8.33
N LEU A 338 -2.77 8.99 8.39
CA LEU A 338 -1.33 9.13 8.24
C LEU A 338 -0.57 8.38 9.34
N TYR A 339 -1.01 8.49 10.61
CA TYR A 339 -0.44 7.76 11.73
C TYR A 339 -0.50 6.25 11.50
N LEU A 340 -1.68 5.72 11.13
CA LEU A 340 -1.89 4.30 10.89
C LEU A 340 -1.03 3.80 9.72
N PHE A 341 -1.04 4.51 8.59
CA PHE A 341 -0.27 4.09 7.42
C PHE A 341 1.24 4.15 7.66
N THR A 342 1.71 5.16 8.38
CA THR A 342 3.12 5.24 8.77
C THR A 342 3.50 4.10 9.72
N LEU A 343 2.68 3.83 10.73
CA LEU A 343 2.92 2.74 11.68
C LEU A 343 2.95 1.37 10.96
N ILE A 344 1.95 1.12 10.11
CA ILE A 344 1.88 -0.11 9.32
C ILE A 344 3.08 -0.21 8.38
N GLY A 345 3.46 0.86 7.71
CA GLY A 345 4.65 0.90 6.84
C GLY A 345 5.93 0.55 7.60
N LEU A 346 6.13 1.13 8.79
CA LEU A 346 7.29 0.85 9.63
C LEU A 346 7.32 -0.61 10.12
N LEU A 347 6.17 -1.13 10.56
CA LEU A 347 6.06 -2.55 10.95
C LEU A 347 6.30 -3.48 9.76
N THR A 348 5.80 -3.12 8.58
CA THR A 348 6.00 -3.88 7.34
C THR A 348 7.48 -3.95 6.96
N ASN A 349 8.20 -2.83 7.08
CA ASN A 349 9.63 -2.81 6.84
C ASN A 349 10.37 -3.74 7.82
N LEU A 350 10.03 -3.71 9.11
CA LEU A 350 10.60 -4.63 10.09
C LEU A 350 10.30 -6.09 9.74
N ILE A 351 9.08 -6.42 9.34
CA ILE A 351 8.72 -7.78 8.91
C ILE A 351 9.52 -8.19 7.66
N SER A 352 9.70 -7.28 6.70
CA SER A 352 10.51 -7.54 5.50
C SER A 352 11.97 -7.80 5.83
N ASP A 353 12.55 -7.03 6.75
CA ASP A 353 13.93 -7.24 7.23
C ASP A 353 14.09 -8.61 7.91
N LEU A 354 13.12 -9.00 8.75
CA LEU A 354 13.12 -10.32 9.40
C LEU A 354 12.96 -11.47 8.38
N CYS A 355 12.07 -11.29 7.39
CA CYS A 355 11.92 -12.26 6.30
C CYS A 355 13.21 -12.40 5.48
N TYR A 356 13.93 -11.28 5.28
CA TYR A 356 15.18 -11.28 4.55
C TYR A 356 16.23 -12.17 5.22
N VAL A 357 16.44 -11.97 6.51
CA VAL A 357 17.40 -12.80 7.29
C VAL A 357 16.94 -14.27 7.38
N TRP A 358 15.62 -14.50 7.49
CA TRP A 358 15.09 -15.86 7.52
C TRP A 358 15.30 -16.63 6.20
N VAL A 359 15.20 -15.93 5.06
CA VAL A 359 15.34 -16.53 3.72
C VAL A 359 16.81 -16.68 3.32
N ASP A 360 17.68 -15.75 3.68
CA ASP A 360 19.12 -15.82 3.44
C ASP A 360 19.93 -15.67 4.76
N PRO A 361 20.20 -16.77 5.46
CA PRO A 361 20.95 -16.75 6.72
C PRO A 361 22.40 -16.24 6.60
N ARG A 362 22.89 -16.00 5.38
CA ARG A 362 24.25 -15.48 5.15
C ARG A 362 24.33 -13.98 5.40
N ILE A 363 23.18 -13.31 5.44
CA ILE A 363 23.08 -11.88 5.71
C ILE A 363 22.96 -11.72 7.21
N GLN A 364 23.98 -11.11 7.81
CA GLN A 364 23.94 -10.74 9.22
C GLN A 364 23.20 -9.43 9.39
N PHE A 365 22.45 -9.28 10.48
CA PHE A 365 21.71 -8.05 10.80
C PHE A 365 22.61 -6.79 10.81
N GLU A 366 23.90 -6.94 11.12
CA GLU A 366 24.89 -5.85 11.07
C GLU A 366 25.11 -5.27 9.65
N GLN A 367 24.83 -6.04 8.60
CA GLN A 367 24.94 -5.58 7.21
C GLN A 367 23.69 -4.79 6.75
N LEU A 368 22.56 -4.94 7.43
CA LEU A 368 21.34 -4.19 7.17
C LEU A 368 21.35 -2.78 7.80
N GLU A 369 22.34 -2.51 8.66
CA GLU A 369 22.51 -1.20 9.30
C GLU A 369 23.45 -0.25 8.52
N ARG A 370 24.11 -0.72 7.48
CA ARG A 370 24.96 0.09 6.58
C ARG A 370 24.23 0.47 5.32
#